data_30f5c8864ad162e6d2cd1fde3cf168b7
#
_entry.id   30f5c8864ad162e6d2cd1fde3cf168b7
#
_cell.length_a   1.000
_cell.length_b   1.000
_cell.length_c   1.000
_cell.angle_alpha   90.00
_cell.angle_beta   90.00
_cell.angle_gamma   90.00
#
_symmetry.space_group_name_H-M   'P 1'
#
loop_
_entity.id
_entity.type
_entity.pdbx_description
1 polymer ?
#
loop_
_entity_poly.entity_id
_entity_poly.type
_entity_poly.pdbx_seq_one_letter_code
_entity_poly.pdbx_strand_id
1 'polypeptide(L)'
;MARKNGRQRSPEEAARRKKIRDLLALSGVEGMEDIQQLFRETIAEFMESGLDAEMDEQLGYERYDVQGKETDDSRNGHSRKTLRTSFGDTTIRVPRDRKGEFEPAILRKNQTSISQDVEAKIISMYAKGMSTTNIGDHMSILVQIMINRFGPD
;
A
#
# COMPACT_ATOMS: atom_id res chain seq x y z
N MET A 1 -7.80 -29.80 36.65
CA MET A 1 -7.68 -28.54 35.90
C MET A 1 -7.47 -28.87 34.41
N ALA A 2 -8.42 -28.53 33.58
CA ALA A 2 -8.27 -28.70 32.15
C ALA A 2 -7.21 -27.71 31.67
N ARG A 3 -6.09 -28.21 31.13
CA ARG A 3 -5.13 -27.39 30.39
C ARG A 3 -5.87 -26.81 29.17
N LYS A 4 -6.01 -25.51 29.12
CA LYS A 4 -6.43 -24.84 27.86
C LYS A 4 -5.43 -25.27 26.80
N ASN A 5 -5.86 -26.15 25.89
CA ASN A 5 -5.09 -26.43 24.66
C ASN A 5 -4.94 -25.12 23.94
N GLY A 6 -3.78 -24.51 24.04
CA GLY A 6 -3.42 -23.34 23.24
C GLY A 6 -3.59 -23.75 21.79
N ARG A 7 -4.42 -23.03 21.05
CA ARG A 7 -4.63 -23.26 19.61
C ARG A 7 -3.28 -23.27 18.92
N GLN A 8 -2.89 -24.40 18.40
CA GLN A 8 -1.64 -24.51 17.66
C GLN A 8 -1.75 -23.71 16.37
N ARG A 9 -0.78 -22.84 16.12
CA ARG A 9 -0.74 -22.01 14.93
C ARG A 9 -0.49 -22.85 13.68
N SER A 10 -1.15 -22.50 12.59
CA SER A 10 -0.85 -23.11 11.29
C SER A 10 0.57 -22.76 10.83
N PRO A 11 1.20 -23.56 9.95
CA PRO A 11 2.52 -23.23 9.39
C PRO A 11 2.55 -21.86 8.71
N GLU A 12 1.48 -21.47 8.04
CA GLU A 12 1.36 -20.17 7.39
C GLU A 12 1.30 -19.03 8.40
N GLU A 13 0.54 -19.20 9.45
CA GLU A 13 0.45 -18.23 10.54
C GLU A 13 1.80 -18.07 11.24
N ALA A 14 2.49 -19.16 11.52
CA ALA A 14 3.81 -19.14 12.14
C ALA A 14 4.85 -18.44 11.27
N ALA A 15 4.84 -18.69 9.96
CA ALA A 15 5.74 -18.03 9.00
C ALA A 15 5.47 -16.53 8.91
N ARG A 16 4.19 -16.13 8.87
CA ARG A 16 3.80 -14.73 8.87
C ARG A 16 4.25 -14.02 10.14
N ARG A 17 4.04 -14.63 11.28
CA ARG A 17 4.44 -14.05 12.58
C ARG A 17 5.96 -13.93 12.70
N LYS A 18 6.70 -14.86 12.14
CA LYS A 18 8.16 -14.76 12.10
C LYS A 18 8.61 -13.54 11.28
N LYS A 19 8.01 -13.31 10.13
CA LYS A 19 8.31 -12.13 9.31
C LYS A 19 7.98 -10.82 10.02
N ILE A 20 6.88 -10.78 10.74
CA ILE A 20 6.52 -9.63 11.58
C ILE A 20 7.59 -9.38 12.64
N ARG A 21 8.05 -10.42 13.34
CA ARG A 21 9.11 -10.29 14.34
C ARG A 21 10.42 -9.78 13.72
N ASP A 22 10.80 -10.31 12.58
CA ASP A 22 12.01 -9.90 11.87
C ASP A 22 11.92 -8.42 11.45
N LEU A 23 10.78 -8.00 10.97
CA LEU A 23 10.51 -6.60 10.60
C LEU A 23 10.59 -5.68 11.81
N LEU A 24 9.99 -6.06 12.93
CA LEU A 24 10.04 -5.30 14.18
C LEU A 24 11.48 -5.18 14.71
N ALA A 25 12.26 -6.25 14.62
CA ALA A 25 13.66 -6.24 15.04
C ALA A 25 14.51 -5.30 14.17
N LEU A 26 14.30 -5.30 12.85
CA LEU A 26 15.01 -4.43 11.91
C LEU A 26 14.66 -2.95 12.09
N SER A 27 13.43 -2.64 12.46
CA SER A 27 12.95 -1.26 12.61
C SER A 27 13.32 -0.60 13.92
N GLY A 28 13.97 -1.32 14.85
CA GLY A 28 14.38 -0.76 16.14
C GLY A 28 13.21 -0.37 17.05
N VAL A 29 12.10 -1.08 16.93
CA VAL A 29 10.89 -0.80 17.71
C VAL A 29 11.12 -1.08 19.20
N GLU A 30 10.93 -0.07 20.04
CA GLU A 30 11.07 -0.17 21.50
C GLU A 30 9.75 0.04 22.26
N GLY A 31 8.73 0.60 21.61
CA GLY A 31 7.45 0.89 22.26
C GLY A 31 6.29 1.02 21.29
N MET A 32 5.11 1.31 21.83
CA MET A 32 3.87 1.38 21.07
C MET A 32 3.89 2.49 20.00
N GLU A 33 4.52 3.61 20.29
CA GLU A 33 4.65 4.72 19.35
C GLU A 33 5.47 4.32 18.11
N ASP A 34 6.54 3.56 18.32
CA ASP A 34 7.37 3.05 17.23
C ASP A 34 6.61 2.05 16.37
N ILE A 35 5.74 1.22 16.98
CA ILE A 35 4.87 0.31 16.25
C ILE A 35 3.87 1.07 15.38
N GLN A 36 3.27 2.11 15.93
CA GLN A 36 2.35 2.97 15.18
C GLN A 36 3.06 3.67 14.01
N GLN A 37 4.27 4.15 14.25
CA GLN A 37 5.12 4.75 13.22
C GLN A 37 5.42 3.74 12.10
N LEU A 38 5.78 2.52 12.44
CA LEU A 38 6.06 1.46 11.48
C LEU A 38 4.84 1.17 10.60
N PHE A 39 3.65 1.11 11.21
CA PHE A 39 2.40 0.87 10.45
C PHE A 39 2.05 2.04 9.55
N ARG A 40 2.23 3.27 10.00
CA ARG A 40 2.04 4.45 9.14
C ARG A 40 2.98 4.44 7.95
N GLU A 41 4.25 4.16 8.16
CA GLU A 41 5.25 4.08 7.08
C GLU A 41 4.94 2.94 6.10
N THR A 42 4.50 1.79 6.61
CA THR A 42 4.10 0.66 5.78
C THR A 42 2.92 1.02 4.89
N ILE A 43 1.92 1.66 5.43
CA ILE A 43 0.73 2.12 4.68
C ILE A 43 1.14 3.16 3.64
N ALA A 44 1.95 4.13 4.02
CA ALA A 44 2.43 5.17 3.12
C ALA A 44 3.22 4.59 1.94
N GLU A 45 4.16 3.71 2.21
CA GLU A 45 4.98 3.06 1.18
C GLU A 45 4.13 2.23 0.22
N PHE A 46 3.18 1.49 0.76
CA PHE A 46 2.27 0.68 -0.05
C PHE A 46 1.38 1.56 -0.94
N MET A 47 0.83 2.64 -0.40
CA MET A 47 -0.02 3.55 -1.16
C MET A 47 0.77 4.27 -2.25
N GLU A 48 1.97 4.73 -1.98
CA GLU A 48 2.83 5.37 -2.97
C GLU A 48 3.20 4.41 -4.09
N SER A 49 3.57 3.17 -3.78
CA SER A 49 3.87 2.13 -4.77
C SER A 49 2.66 1.81 -5.64
N GLY A 50 1.49 1.73 -5.05
CA GLY A 50 0.24 1.48 -5.76
C GLY A 50 -0.16 2.62 -6.69
N LEU A 51 0.03 3.86 -6.25
CA LEU A 51 -0.24 5.03 -7.07
C LEU A 51 0.71 5.13 -8.27
N ASP A 52 1.99 4.83 -8.07
CA ASP A 52 2.98 4.79 -9.15
C ASP A 52 2.64 3.68 -10.16
N ALA A 53 2.21 2.51 -9.70
CA ALA A 53 1.75 1.42 -10.57
C ALA A 53 0.53 1.81 -11.40
N GLU A 54 -0.44 2.50 -10.81
CA GLU A 54 -1.60 3.03 -11.55
C GLU A 54 -1.20 4.06 -12.60
N MET A 55 -0.23 4.92 -12.29
CA MET A 55 0.31 5.89 -13.24
C MET A 55 0.98 5.19 -14.43
N ASP A 56 1.79 4.17 -14.17
CA ASP A 56 2.42 3.36 -15.22
C ASP A 56 1.39 2.72 -16.13
N GLU A 57 0.33 2.17 -15.56
CA GLU A 57 -0.76 1.54 -16.30
C GLU A 57 -1.53 2.58 -17.15
N GLN A 58 -1.86 3.73 -16.59
CA GLN A 58 -2.59 4.77 -17.31
C GLN A 58 -1.78 5.38 -18.46
N LEU A 59 -0.50 5.65 -18.25
CA LEU A 59 0.38 6.20 -19.29
C LEU A 59 0.78 5.14 -20.31
N GLY A 60 0.73 3.87 -19.96
CA GLY A 60 1.13 2.76 -20.83
C GLY A 60 2.63 2.59 -20.97
N TYR A 61 3.43 3.26 -20.13
CA TYR A 61 4.88 3.07 -20.09
C TYR A 61 5.42 3.23 -18.69
N GLU A 62 6.51 2.51 -18.39
CA GLU A 62 7.20 2.60 -17.12
C GLU A 62 8.03 3.88 -17.00
N ARG A 63 8.34 4.26 -15.77
CA ARG A 63 9.23 5.36 -15.48
C ARG A 63 10.59 5.13 -16.16
N TYR A 64 11.08 6.15 -16.85
CA TYR A 64 12.32 6.13 -17.67
C TYR A 64 12.25 5.30 -18.95
N ASP A 65 11.13 4.69 -19.30
CA ASP A 65 10.93 4.01 -20.57
C ASP A 65 10.40 4.98 -21.65
N VAL A 66 11.30 5.73 -22.24
CA VAL A 66 10.94 6.71 -23.28
C VAL A 66 10.53 6.02 -24.58
N GLN A 67 11.05 4.84 -24.88
CA GLN A 67 10.76 4.10 -26.12
C GLN A 67 9.38 3.44 -26.10
N GLY A 68 8.90 3.05 -24.91
CA GLY A 68 7.55 2.48 -24.74
C GLY A 68 6.44 3.52 -24.70
N LYS A 69 6.77 4.79 -24.81
CA LYS A 69 5.79 5.87 -24.70
C LYS A 69 4.94 6.02 -25.97
N GLU A 70 3.67 5.69 -25.85
CA GLU A 70 2.66 5.83 -26.92
C GLU A 70 1.68 6.98 -26.69
N THR A 71 1.80 7.69 -25.57
CA THR A 71 0.94 8.82 -25.21
C THR A 71 1.71 10.14 -25.31
N ASP A 72 1.01 11.25 -25.51
CA ASP A 72 1.56 12.60 -25.41
C ASP A 72 1.54 13.14 -23.98
N ASP A 73 0.93 12.40 -23.04
CA ASP A 73 0.97 12.70 -21.62
C ASP A 73 2.28 12.21 -21.01
N SER A 74 2.67 12.76 -19.88
CA SER A 74 3.90 12.39 -19.18
C SER A 74 3.79 12.66 -17.68
N ARG A 75 4.65 11.99 -16.92
CA ARG A 75 4.78 12.24 -15.48
C ARG A 75 5.23 13.67 -15.24
N ASN A 76 4.65 14.30 -14.23
CA ASN A 76 4.93 15.69 -13.86
C ASN A 76 5.14 15.83 -12.35
N GLY A 77 6.09 15.07 -11.80
CA GLY A 77 6.40 15.08 -10.38
C GLY A 77 5.30 14.49 -9.52
N HIS A 78 5.28 14.92 -8.25
CA HIS A 78 4.36 14.43 -7.23
C HIS A 78 3.79 15.61 -6.45
N SER A 79 2.57 15.45 -5.96
CA SER A 79 2.00 16.30 -4.91
C SER A 79 2.06 15.56 -3.58
N ARG A 80 2.00 16.30 -2.48
CA ARG A 80 1.90 15.72 -1.13
C ARG A 80 0.45 15.71 -0.69
N LYS A 81 0.05 14.63 -0.04
CA LYS A 81 -1.28 14.48 0.52
C LYS A 81 -1.19 13.88 1.91
N THR A 82 -1.88 14.46 2.87
CA THR A 82 -2.01 13.88 4.20
C THR A 82 -3.10 12.82 4.18
N LEU A 83 -2.78 11.62 4.64
CA LEU A 83 -3.67 10.49 4.72
C LEU A 83 -3.91 10.15 6.19
N ARG A 84 -5.17 10.09 6.59
CA ARG A 84 -5.57 9.64 7.93
C ARG A 84 -5.62 8.13 7.98
N THR A 85 -4.94 7.57 8.97
CA THR A 85 -4.97 6.13 9.23
C THR A 85 -5.37 5.88 10.69
N SER A 86 -5.71 4.62 11.01
CA SER A 86 -5.98 4.22 12.39
C SER A 86 -4.78 4.40 13.32
N PHE A 87 -3.58 4.53 12.76
CA PHE A 87 -2.31 4.67 13.48
C PHE A 87 -1.81 6.12 13.53
N GLY A 88 -2.59 7.07 13.03
CA GLY A 88 -2.25 8.47 12.93
C GLY A 88 -2.14 8.94 11.48
N ASP A 89 -1.87 10.22 11.31
CA ASP A 89 -1.74 10.83 9.99
C ASP A 89 -0.37 10.52 9.39
N THR A 90 -0.35 10.27 8.09
CA THR A 90 0.88 10.11 7.32
C THR A 90 0.81 10.93 6.05
N THR A 91 1.94 11.40 5.57
CA THR A 91 2.03 12.12 4.32
C THR A 91 2.50 11.18 3.22
N ILE A 92 1.78 11.17 2.11
CA ILE A 92 2.11 10.37 0.94
C ILE A 92 2.37 11.26 -0.27
N ARG A 93 3.14 10.74 -1.20
CA ARG A 93 3.44 11.36 -2.48
C ARG A 93 2.50 10.78 -3.55
N VAL A 94 1.71 11.64 -4.16
CA VAL A 94 0.77 11.26 -5.22
C VAL A 94 1.34 11.72 -6.56
N PRO A 95 1.57 10.80 -7.52
CA PRO A 95 2.11 11.17 -8.81
C PRO A 95 1.13 12.05 -9.58
N ARG A 96 1.67 12.96 -10.36
CA ARG A 96 0.91 13.83 -11.24
C ARG A 96 1.34 13.62 -12.68
N ASP A 97 0.40 13.74 -13.61
CA ASP A 97 0.67 13.80 -15.02
C ASP A 97 0.57 15.24 -15.53
N ARG A 98 1.18 15.51 -16.68
CA ARG A 98 1.24 16.84 -17.25
C ARG A 98 -0.15 17.35 -17.68
N LYS A 99 -1.00 16.47 -18.18
CA LYS A 99 -2.35 16.83 -18.64
C LYS A 99 -3.38 16.91 -17.52
N GLY A 100 -3.07 16.40 -16.33
CA GLY A 100 -3.99 16.38 -15.21
C GLY A 100 -5.15 15.40 -15.37
N GLU A 101 -4.98 14.37 -16.17
CA GLU A 101 -6.00 13.35 -16.46
C GLU A 101 -5.92 12.14 -15.53
N PHE A 102 -4.85 12.05 -14.74
CA PHE A 102 -4.64 10.91 -13.82
C PHE A 102 -5.64 10.94 -12.69
N GLU A 103 -6.48 9.92 -12.63
CA GLU A 103 -7.44 9.70 -11.55
C GLU A 103 -7.21 8.31 -10.94
N PRO A 104 -6.41 8.23 -9.86
CA PRO A 104 -6.14 6.96 -9.24
C PRO A 104 -7.39 6.34 -8.61
N ALA A 105 -7.56 5.04 -8.77
CA ALA A 105 -8.66 4.30 -8.16
C ALA A 105 -8.38 4.00 -6.68
N ILE A 106 -7.12 3.77 -6.33
CA ILE A 106 -6.75 3.41 -4.96
C ILE A 106 -6.94 4.57 -3.97
N LEU A 107 -6.81 5.81 -4.44
CA LEU A 107 -7.01 7.02 -3.64
C LEU A 107 -7.64 8.10 -4.49
N ARG A 108 -8.91 8.34 -4.28
CA ARG A 108 -9.67 9.35 -5.02
C ARG A 108 -9.18 10.76 -4.68
N LYS A 109 -9.39 11.70 -5.59
CA LYS A 109 -8.88 13.08 -5.51
C LYS A 109 -9.17 13.78 -4.18
N ASN A 110 -10.34 13.58 -3.62
CA ASN A 110 -10.76 14.23 -2.37
C ASN A 110 -10.72 13.28 -1.17
N GLN A 111 -10.23 12.06 -1.35
CA GLN A 111 -10.13 11.09 -0.28
C GLN A 111 -8.94 11.41 0.61
N THR A 112 -9.17 11.49 1.92
CA THR A 112 -8.16 11.81 2.93
C THR A 112 -7.96 10.69 3.96
N SER A 113 -8.71 9.60 3.84
CA SER A 113 -8.63 8.45 4.75
C SER A 113 -8.81 7.14 4.01
N ILE A 114 -8.33 6.07 4.63
CA ILE A 114 -8.57 4.69 4.15
C ILE A 114 -9.32 3.90 5.20
N SER A 115 -10.07 2.89 4.77
CA SER A 115 -10.81 2.03 5.69
C SER A 115 -9.88 1.12 6.49
N GLN A 116 -10.32 0.70 7.68
CA GLN A 116 -9.58 -0.26 8.50
C GLN A 116 -9.37 -1.59 7.80
N ASP A 117 -10.31 -2.03 6.98
CA ASP A 117 -10.18 -3.27 6.19
C ASP A 117 -9.04 -3.18 5.18
N VAL A 118 -8.87 -2.05 4.51
CA VAL A 118 -7.77 -1.81 3.58
C VAL A 118 -6.45 -1.75 4.33
N GLU A 119 -6.39 -1.04 5.46
CA GLU A 119 -5.20 -0.99 6.31
C GLU A 119 -4.74 -2.38 6.74
N ALA A 120 -5.68 -3.20 7.22
CA ALA A 120 -5.38 -4.56 7.66
C ALA A 120 -4.84 -5.43 6.52
N LYS A 121 -5.39 -5.29 5.32
CA LYS A 121 -4.90 -6.00 4.13
C LYS A 121 -3.50 -5.57 3.73
N ILE A 122 -3.21 -4.27 3.75
CA ILE A 122 -1.89 -3.72 3.46
C ILE A 122 -0.85 -4.29 4.42
N ILE A 123 -1.13 -4.23 5.71
CA ILE A 123 -0.23 -4.74 6.75
C ILE A 123 -0.03 -6.25 6.60
N SER A 124 -1.10 -7.00 6.32
CA SER A 124 -1.03 -8.44 6.10
C SER A 124 -0.16 -8.80 4.89
N MET A 125 -0.28 -8.09 3.80
CA MET A 125 0.52 -8.29 2.59
C MET A 125 1.99 -7.99 2.84
N TYR A 126 2.28 -6.90 3.54
CA TYR A 126 3.64 -6.53 3.92
C TYR A 126 4.28 -7.57 4.84
N ALA A 127 3.52 -8.06 5.82
CA ALA A 127 3.97 -9.10 6.74
C ALA A 127 4.26 -10.44 6.05
N LYS A 128 3.66 -10.71 4.90
CA LYS A 128 3.98 -11.87 4.06
C LYS A 128 5.31 -11.72 3.30
N GLY A 129 5.98 -10.56 3.43
CA GLY A 129 7.28 -10.30 2.83
C GLY A 129 7.24 -10.07 1.33
N MET A 130 6.19 -9.40 0.85
CA MET A 130 6.14 -8.99 -0.54
C MET A 130 7.20 -7.95 -0.84
N SER A 131 7.96 -8.16 -1.91
CA SER A 131 8.85 -7.12 -2.43
C SER A 131 8.03 -5.98 -3.05
N THR A 132 8.63 -4.79 -3.19
CA THR A 132 7.99 -3.65 -3.86
C THR A 132 7.56 -3.98 -5.28
N THR A 133 8.27 -4.85 -5.99
CA THR A 133 7.92 -5.31 -7.33
C THR A 133 6.62 -6.13 -7.30
N ASN A 134 6.47 -7.03 -6.33
CA ASN A 134 5.27 -7.84 -6.16
C ASN A 134 4.08 -7.01 -5.66
N ILE A 135 4.34 -5.93 -4.93
CA ILE A 135 3.30 -5.01 -4.46
C ILE A 135 2.53 -4.41 -5.65
N GLY A 136 3.22 -3.99 -6.71
CA GLY A 136 2.57 -3.46 -7.91
C GLY A 136 1.56 -4.42 -8.53
N ASP A 137 1.93 -5.69 -8.68
CA ASP A 137 1.06 -6.73 -9.24
C ASP A 137 -0.15 -7.01 -8.34
N HIS A 138 0.07 -7.11 -7.04
CA HIS A 138 -1.00 -7.32 -6.06
C HIS A 138 -1.89 -6.10 -5.90
N MET A 139 -1.36 -4.90 -6.10
CA MET A 139 -2.15 -3.67 -6.07
C MET A 139 -3.16 -3.61 -7.20
N SER A 140 -2.82 -4.08 -8.39
CA SER A 140 -3.78 -4.16 -9.50
C SER A 140 -4.98 -5.02 -9.11
N ILE A 141 -4.75 -6.16 -8.44
CA ILE A 141 -5.80 -7.04 -7.94
C ILE A 141 -6.61 -6.35 -6.85
N LEU A 142 -5.94 -5.71 -5.89
CA LEU A 142 -6.61 -5.01 -4.79
C LEU A 142 -7.46 -3.84 -5.29
N VAL A 143 -6.94 -3.05 -6.22
CA VAL A 143 -7.65 -1.95 -6.87
C VAL A 143 -8.89 -2.49 -7.60
N GLN A 144 -8.75 -3.60 -8.34
CA GLN A 144 -9.87 -4.23 -9.03
C GLN A 144 -10.95 -4.70 -8.05
N ILE A 145 -10.57 -5.29 -6.93
CA ILE A 145 -11.49 -5.69 -5.87
C ILE A 145 -12.20 -4.48 -5.28
N MET A 146 -11.47 -3.39 -5.04
CA MET A 146 -12.03 -2.15 -4.50
C MET A 146 -13.03 -1.51 -5.48
N ILE A 147 -12.70 -1.46 -6.77
CA ILE A 147 -13.59 -0.95 -7.81
C ILE A 147 -14.88 -1.77 -7.86
N ASN A 148 -14.78 -3.09 -7.82
CA ASN A 148 -15.93 -3.98 -7.89
C ASN A 148 -16.83 -3.90 -6.64
N ARG A 149 -16.23 -3.63 -5.48
CA ARG A 149 -16.95 -3.63 -4.19
C ARG A 149 -17.47 -2.25 -3.80
N PHE A 150 -16.74 -1.19 -4.11
CA PHE A 150 -17.01 0.20 -3.69
C PHE A 150 -17.06 1.17 -4.87
N GLY A 151 -17.00 0.68 -6.10
CA GLY A 151 -17.06 1.53 -7.28
C GLY A 151 -18.39 2.29 -7.39
N PRO A 152 -18.42 3.36 -8.19
CA PRO A 152 -19.67 4.09 -8.43
C PRO A 152 -20.69 3.17 -9.09
N ASP A 153 -21.91 3.26 -8.62
CA ASP A 153 -23.05 2.58 -9.22
C ASP A 153 -23.29 3.03 -10.67
#